data_7e65e203899e6d47fe8784b380ed2cb2
#
_entry.id   7e65e203899e6d47fe8784b380ed2cb2
#
_cell.length_a   1.000
_cell.length_b   1.000
_cell.length_c   1.000
_cell.angle_alpha   90.00
_cell.angle_beta   90.00
_cell.angle_gamma   90.00
#
_symmetry.space_group_name_H-M   'P 1'
#
loop_
_entity.id
_entity.type
_entity.pdbx_description
1 polymer ?
#
loop_
_entity_poly.entity_id
_entity_poly.type
_entity_poly.pdbx_seq_one_letter_code
_entity_poly.pdbx_strand_id
1 'polypeptide(L)' 'STISRKLSLVLQLSKPSEYEGGVLEIIAHDGTILQIDKKQNYLVAFPSWALHRVTPVTAGHRQSLVSWVSGQPFR' A
#
# COMPACT_ATOMS: atom_id res chain seq x y z
N SER A 1 9.91 21.10 16.12
CA SER A 1 8.93 20.02 16.10
C SER A 1 9.26 19.01 15.01
N THR A 2 8.90 17.78 15.24
CA THR A 2 9.13 16.71 14.29
C THR A 2 7.96 16.60 13.32
N ILE A 3 8.25 16.43 12.03
CA ILE A 3 7.25 16.14 11.02
C ILE A 3 7.21 14.63 10.87
N SER A 4 6.02 14.05 10.97
CA SER A 4 5.85 12.62 10.80
C SER A 4 4.92 12.30 9.63
N ARG A 5 5.13 11.15 9.02
CA ARG A 5 4.25 10.66 7.95
C ARG A 5 2.93 10.24 8.57
N LYS A 6 1.83 10.74 8.04
CA LYS A 6 0.47 10.48 8.51
C LYS A 6 -0.22 9.42 7.66
N LEU A 7 -0.13 9.58 6.35
CA LEU A 7 -0.77 8.68 5.40
C LEU A 7 0.26 8.16 4.40
N SER A 8 0.15 6.91 4.08
CA SER A 8 0.83 6.29 2.95
C SER A 8 -0.16 6.14 1.81
N LEU A 9 0.29 6.45 0.61
CA LEU A 9 -0.51 6.39 -0.61
C LEU A 9 0.17 5.43 -1.58
N VAL A 10 -0.58 4.50 -2.13
CA VAL A 10 -0.08 3.58 -3.15
C VAL A 10 -1.01 3.64 -4.35
N LEU A 11 -0.47 4.06 -5.48
CA LEU A 11 -1.20 4.05 -6.76
C LEU A 11 -0.72 2.85 -7.56
N GLN A 12 -1.63 1.93 -7.86
CA GLN A 12 -1.34 0.73 -8.63
C GLN A 12 -1.35 1.06 -10.12
N LEU A 13 -0.19 1.00 -10.77
CA LEU A 13 -0.02 1.41 -12.16
C LEU A 13 -0.20 0.26 -13.14
N SER A 14 0.21 -0.95 -12.77
CA SER A 14 0.16 -2.10 -13.66
C SER A 14 -1.23 -2.69 -13.75
N LYS A 15 -1.56 -3.25 -14.92
CA LYS A 15 -2.78 -4.05 -15.06
C LYS A 15 -2.63 -5.35 -14.28
N PRO A 16 -3.70 -5.88 -13.66
CA PRO A 16 -3.63 -7.16 -12.95
C PRO A 16 -3.13 -8.32 -13.81
N SER A 17 -3.39 -8.27 -15.11
CA SER A 17 -2.96 -9.31 -16.05
C SER A 17 -1.46 -9.29 -16.33
N GLU A 18 -0.74 -8.23 -15.94
CA GLU A 18 0.68 -8.07 -16.23
C GLU A 18 1.58 -8.79 -15.25
N TYR A 19 1.03 -9.28 -14.12
CA TYR A 19 1.84 -9.91 -13.08
C TYR A 19 1.02 -10.88 -12.24
N GLU A 20 1.72 -11.79 -11.58
CA GLU A 20 1.14 -12.72 -10.61
C GLU A 20 1.75 -12.46 -9.23
N GLY A 21 0.97 -12.66 -8.20
CA GLY A 21 1.36 -12.26 -6.85
C GLY A 21 1.29 -10.76 -6.70
N GLY A 22 2.18 -10.19 -5.89
CA GLY A 22 2.27 -8.74 -5.75
C GLY A 22 1.01 -8.10 -5.16
N VAL A 23 0.34 -8.80 -4.24
CA VAL A 23 -0.88 -8.31 -3.59
C VAL A 23 -0.50 -7.43 -2.41
N LEU A 24 -1.03 -6.22 -2.38
CA LEU A 24 -0.88 -5.35 -1.21
C LEU A 24 -1.82 -5.84 -0.12
N GLU A 25 -1.25 -6.09 1.06
CA GLU A 25 -2.01 -6.55 2.21
C GLU A 25 -1.81 -5.58 3.36
N ILE A 26 -2.92 -5.22 4.02
CA ILE A 26 -2.90 -4.38 5.22
C ILE A 26 -3.37 -5.25 6.38
N ILE A 27 -2.62 -5.22 7.47
CA ILE A 27 -2.83 -6.10 8.60
C ILE A 27 -3.43 -5.30 9.75
N ALA A 28 -4.62 -5.67 10.17
CA ALA A 28 -5.31 -5.04 11.28
C ALA A 28 -4.74 -5.50 12.63
N HIS A 29 -5.09 -4.80 13.70
CA HIS A 29 -4.61 -5.09 15.06
C HIS A 29 -4.97 -6.50 15.53
N ASP A 30 -6.11 -7.03 15.10
CA ASP A 30 -6.56 -8.38 15.46
C ASP A 30 -5.94 -9.47 14.61
N GLY A 31 -5.04 -9.11 13.69
CA GLY A 31 -4.39 -10.04 12.78
C GLY A 31 -5.16 -10.28 11.48
N THR A 32 -6.32 -9.67 11.30
CA THR A 32 -7.07 -9.77 10.06
C THR A 32 -6.27 -9.16 8.91
N ILE A 33 -6.19 -9.86 7.80
CA ILE A 33 -5.47 -9.40 6.62
C ILE A 33 -6.49 -8.92 5.59
N LEU A 34 -6.37 -7.64 5.20
CA LEU A 34 -7.15 -7.06 4.12
C LEU A 34 -6.31 -7.09 2.85
N GLN A 35 -6.75 -7.86 1.87
CA GLN A 35 -6.10 -7.92 0.56
C GLN A 35 -6.72 -6.85 -0.34
N ILE A 36 -5.87 -5.98 -0.87
CA ILE A 36 -6.30 -4.89 -1.73
C ILE A 36 -6.45 -5.40 -3.17
N ASP A 37 -7.54 -5.01 -3.82
CA ASP A 37 -7.78 -5.35 -5.22
C ASP A 37 -6.63 -4.83 -6.08
N LYS A 38 -6.17 -5.63 -7.04
CA LYS A 38 -5.06 -5.31 -7.94
C LYS A 38 -5.46 -4.38 -9.09
N LYS A 39 -6.64 -3.80 -9.05
CA LYS A 39 -7.17 -2.98 -10.13
C LYS A 39 -6.21 -1.86 -10.52
N GLN A 40 -5.97 -1.71 -11.83
CA GLN A 40 -5.14 -0.64 -12.38
C GLN A 40 -5.70 0.73 -12.02
N ASN A 41 -4.81 1.66 -11.71
CA ASN A 41 -5.12 3.03 -11.30
C ASN A 41 -5.88 3.13 -9.96
N TYR A 42 -5.88 2.05 -9.19
CA TYR A 42 -6.48 2.06 -7.88
C TYR A 42 -5.54 2.76 -6.89
N LEU A 43 -6.05 3.81 -6.26
CA LEU A 43 -5.30 4.54 -5.25
C LEU A 43 -5.72 4.05 -3.87
N VAL A 44 -4.75 3.59 -3.10
CA VAL A 44 -4.97 3.10 -1.73
C VAL A 44 -4.32 4.07 -0.76
N ALA A 45 -5.08 4.51 0.23
CA ALA A 45 -4.56 5.34 1.31
C ALA A 45 -4.75 4.61 2.63
N PHE A 46 -3.71 4.59 3.44
CA PHE A 46 -3.79 3.96 4.76
C PHE A 46 -2.86 4.69 5.73
N PRO A 47 -3.12 4.59 7.04
CA PRO A 47 -2.24 5.21 8.03
C PRO A 47 -0.83 4.66 7.92
N SER A 48 0.17 5.53 7.96
CA SER A 48 1.56 5.11 7.78
C SER A 48 2.05 4.16 8.87
N TRP A 49 1.39 4.15 10.03
CA TRP A 49 1.71 3.23 11.12
C TRP A 49 1.11 1.83 10.94
N ALA A 50 0.18 1.66 10.01
CA ALA A 50 -0.45 0.36 9.78
C ALA A 50 0.56 -0.64 9.24
N LEU A 51 0.50 -1.86 9.74
CA LEU A 51 1.30 -2.95 9.19
C LEU A 51 0.79 -3.28 7.79
N HIS A 52 1.71 -3.42 6.87
CA HIS A 52 1.37 -3.74 5.49
C HIS A 52 2.52 -4.47 4.83
N ARG A 53 2.20 -5.17 3.77
CA ARG A 53 3.21 -5.86 2.95
C ARG A 53 2.69 -6.04 1.54
N VAL A 54 3.61 -6.29 0.61
CA VAL A 54 3.27 -6.74 -0.73
C VAL A 54 3.77 -8.17 -0.87
N THR A 55 2.88 -9.08 -1.25
CA THR A 55 3.29 -10.47 -1.47
C THR A 55 4.26 -10.55 -2.65
N PRO A 56 5.13 -11.58 -2.70
CA PRO A 56 6.10 -11.68 -3.79
C PRO A 56 5.43 -11.69 -5.17
N VAL A 57 6.04 -10.99 -6.11
CA VAL A 57 5.66 -11.07 -7.52
C VAL A 57 6.31 -12.33 -8.08
N THR A 58 5.48 -13.29 -8.51
CA THR A 58 5.96 -14.60 -8.98
C THR A 58 6.10 -14.67 -10.49
N ALA A 59 5.47 -13.75 -11.23
CA ALA A 59 5.59 -13.64 -12.68
C ALA A 59 5.25 -12.23 -13.11
N GLY A 60 5.87 -11.77 -14.18
CA GLY A 60 5.63 -10.44 -14.73
C GLY A 60 6.27 -9.32 -13.94
N HIS A 61 5.79 -8.12 -14.17
CA HIS A 61 6.30 -6.91 -13.53
C HIS A 61 5.15 -6.11 -12.91
N ARG A 62 5.32 -5.70 -11.66
CA ARG A 62 4.39 -4.84 -10.96
C ARG A 62 5.03 -3.47 -10.76
N GLN A 63 4.31 -2.43 -11.18
CA GLN A 63 4.72 -1.05 -10.95
C GLN A 63 3.68 -0.34 -10.11
N SER A 64 4.14 0.44 -9.15
CA SER A 64 3.30 1.28 -8.32
C SER A 64 4.02 2.58 -8.01
N LEU A 65 3.25 3.61 -7.72
CA LEU A 65 3.77 4.88 -7.23
C LEU A 65 3.43 4.99 -5.75
N VAL A 66 4.45 5.21 -4.93
CA VAL A 66 4.28 5.32 -3.47
C VAL A 66 4.58 6.75 -3.06
N SER A 67 3.70 7.32 -2.25
CA SER A 67 3.87 8.66 -1.72
C SER A 67 3.39 8.71 -0.26
N TRP A 68 3.63 9.82 0.40
CA TRP A 68 3.23 10.03 1.78
C TRP A 68 2.68 11.43 1.96
N VAL A 69 1.71 11.55 2.86
CA VAL A 69 1.27 12.83 3.37
C VAL A 69 1.87 12.99 4.76
N SER A 70 2.62 14.06 4.95
CA SER A 70 3.26 14.37 6.22
C SER A 70 2.47 15.43 6.97
N GLY A 71 2.66 15.51 8.28
CA GLY A 71 2.02 16.50 9.10
C GLY A 71 2.69 16.61 10.46
N GLN A 72 2.15 17.52 11.28
CA GLN A 72 2.62 17.67 12.64
C GLN A 72 2.27 16.43 13.46
N PRO A 73 3.12 16.04 14.42
CA PRO A 73 2.78 14.96 15.35
C PRO A 73 1.50 15.29 16.12
N PHE A 74 0.75 14.26 16.47
CA PHE A 74 -0.39 14.45 17.37
C PHE A 74 0.11 14.88 18.75
N ARG A 75 -0.68 15.74 19.37
CA ARG A 75 -0.42 16.23 20.73
C ARG A 75 -1.33 15.57 21.73
#